data_bc946eadc49f5579ec5f47e01aac027c
#
_entry.id   bc946eadc49f5579ec5f47e01aac027c
#
_cell.length_a   1.000
_cell.length_b   1.000
_cell.length_c   1.000
_cell.angle_alpha   90.00
_cell.angle_beta   90.00
_cell.angle_gamma   90.00
#
_symmetry.space_group_name_H-M   'P 1'
#
loop_
_entity.id
_entity.type
_entity.pdbx_description
1 polymer ?
#
loop_
_entity_poly.entity_id
_entity_poly.type
_entity_poly.pdbx_seq_one_letter_code
_entity_poly.pdbx_strand_id
1 'polypeptide(L)'
;MRRLLAALLGLLAVVAGGCARSAAVPGPSGLFDIGGGRKLFLDCQGAGAPTVFIIPGKGSYAEAWNFVVPPNDPIRSSPYDIITQAKLAPSPDAAQPTVARTTQVCAYDRPNTRPDGPDRSTEVPQPHGVQQDVDDVVALISAAQLPGPFVFVAHSYGGLIADLLARTRPDLVAGLVMVDPVSEFMETVGSPAQNAAWERDSMTPPEPGDETVLLGDAIALVQNAPPLPHVPAIVLSSDKFAAPEALTPENYTLAQIHQANDMLAAALGTTNVVANGSGHNMMLYEPKFVADNIIDIVDQVRQG
;
A
#
# COMPACT_ATOMS: atom_id res chain seq x y z
N MET A 1 -11.42 -23.01 81.27
CA MET A 1 -11.50 -21.79 80.42
C MET A 1 -10.31 -21.75 79.44
N ARG A 2 -10.47 -22.22 78.25
CA ARG A 2 -9.43 -22.13 77.16
C ARG A 2 -10.01 -21.33 75.98
N ARG A 3 -9.47 -20.20 75.73
CA ARG A 3 -9.84 -19.36 74.58
C ARG A 3 -9.06 -19.81 73.33
N LEU A 4 -9.74 -20.21 72.27
CA LEU A 4 -9.20 -20.49 70.95
C LEU A 4 -9.18 -19.16 70.14
N LEU A 5 -7.98 -18.72 69.72
CA LEU A 5 -7.81 -17.71 68.73
C LEU A 5 -7.88 -18.38 67.33
N ALA A 6 -8.80 -17.95 66.51
CA ALA A 6 -8.84 -18.29 65.07
C ALA A 6 -8.08 -17.21 64.27
N ALA A 7 -7.01 -17.61 63.61
CA ALA A 7 -6.31 -16.77 62.69
C ALA A 7 -6.92 -16.88 61.27
N LEU A 8 -7.49 -15.80 60.72
CA LEU A 8 -7.89 -15.69 59.33
C LEU A 8 -6.65 -15.38 58.46
N LEU A 9 -6.25 -16.33 57.63
CA LEU A 9 -5.32 -16.03 56.51
C LEU A 9 -6.14 -15.54 55.32
N GLY A 10 -6.00 -14.24 54.98
CA GLY A 10 -6.51 -13.68 53.76
C GLY A 10 -5.60 -14.04 52.57
N LEU A 11 -6.11 -14.83 51.60
CA LEU A 11 -5.44 -15.09 50.33
C LEU A 11 -5.68 -13.89 49.42
N LEU A 12 -4.64 -13.10 49.16
CA LEU A 12 -4.63 -12.10 48.06
C LEU A 12 -4.39 -12.85 46.75
N ALA A 13 -5.42 -13.00 45.93
CA ALA A 13 -5.28 -13.44 44.55
C ALA A 13 -4.81 -12.25 43.69
N VAL A 14 -3.54 -12.24 43.28
CA VAL A 14 -3.01 -11.31 42.24
C VAL A 14 -3.50 -11.81 40.91
N VAL A 15 -4.50 -11.14 40.32
CA VAL A 15 -4.91 -11.35 38.95
C VAL A 15 -3.88 -10.68 38.06
N ALA A 16 -2.94 -11.46 37.54
CA ALA A 16 -2.07 -11.03 36.47
C ALA A 16 -2.90 -10.88 35.16
N GLY A 17 -3.36 -9.67 34.88
CA GLY A 17 -3.96 -9.32 33.59
C GLY A 17 -2.94 -9.43 32.50
N GLY A 18 -2.80 -10.61 31.89
CA GLY A 18 -2.08 -10.76 30.64
C GLY A 18 -2.86 -10.05 29.55
N CYS A 19 -2.29 -9.02 28.93
CA CYS A 19 -2.79 -8.50 27.67
C CYS A 19 -2.66 -9.62 26.61
N ALA A 20 -3.72 -10.39 26.44
CA ALA A 20 -3.83 -11.29 25.31
C ALA A 20 -3.86 -10.39 24.06
N ARG A 21 -2.80 -10.43 23.21
CA ARG A 21 -2.85 -9.87 21.88
C ARG A 21 -4.01 -10.54 21.16
N SER A 22 -5.05 -9.76 20.85
CA SER A 22 -6.18 -10.25 20.08
C SER A 22 -5.65 -10.69 18.72
N ALA A 23 -5.80 -11.95 18.37
CA ALA A 23 -5.52 -12.40 17.01
C ALA A 23 -6.45 -11.64 16.08
N ALA A 24 -5.90 -11.14 14.95
CA ALA A 24 -6.69 -10.45 13.94
C ALA A 24 -7.85 -11.36 13.48
N VAL A 25 -9.05 -10.82 13.44
CA VAL A 25 -10.21 -11.55 12.92
C VAL A 25 -10.00 -11.75 11.43
N PRO A 26 -10.10 -12.96 10.87
CA PRO A 26 -10.00 -13.18 9.44
C PRO A 26 -11.15 -12.44 8.73
N GLY A 27 -10.80 -11.60 7.74
CA GLY A 27 -11.76 -11.00 6.81
C GLY A 27 -12.01 -11.91 5.59
N PRO A 28 -12.77 -11.44 4.58
CA PRO A 28 -12.91 -12.18 3.33
C PRO A 28 -11.55 -12.32 2.64
N SER A 29 -11.18 -13.53 2.25
CA SER A 29 -9.93 -13.83 1.55
C SER A 29 -10.15 -14.91 0.49
N GLY A 30 -9.50 -14.78 -0.68
CA GLY A 30 -9.58 -15.71 -1.79
C GLY A 30 -9.87 -15.04 -3.11
N LEU A 31 -10.33 -15.82 -4.09
CA LEU A 31 -10.66 -15.36 -5.44
C LEU A 31 -12.13 -14.93 -5.54
N PHE A 32 -12.35 -13.67 -5.93
CA PHE A 32 -13.67 -13.08 -6.13
C PHE A 32 -13.96 -12.91 -7.62
N ASP A 33 -15.13 -13.33 -8.05
CA ASP A 33 -15.59 -13.18 -9.44
C ASP A 33 -16.01 -11.72 -9.71
N ILE A 34 -15.24 -11.04 -10.55
CA ILE A 34 -15.48 -9.64 -10.94
C ILE A 34 -16.28 -9.51 -12.25
N GLY A 35 -16.80 -10.62 -12.76
CA GLY A 35 -17.51 -10.69 -14.03
C GLY A 35 -16.60 -10.94 -15.23
N GLY A 36 -17.22 -11.18 -16.39
CA GLY A 36 -16.48 -11.44 -17.63
C GLY A 36 -15.62 -12.71 -17.62
N GLY A 37 -15.86 -13.62 -16.68
CA GLY A 37 -15.05 -14.83 -16.49
C GLY A 37 -13.72 -14.58 -15.76
N ARG A 38 -13.56 -13.40 -15.15
CA ARG A 38 -12.36 -12.98 -14.45
C ARG A 38 -12.54 -13.04 -12.94
N LYS A 39 -11.48 -13.42 -12.24
CA LYS A 39 -11.40 -13.42 -10.79
C LYS A 39 -10.17 -12.66 -10.33
N LEU A 40 -10.29 -11.93 -9.24
CA LEU A 40 -9.17 -11.28 -8.56
C LEU A 40 -9.00 -11.84 -7.16
N PHE A 41 -7.76 -12.01 -6.74
CA PHE A 41 -7.43 -12.37 -5.37
C PHE A 41 -7.53 -11.15 -4.46
N LEU A 42 -8.12 -11.37 -3.28
CA LEU A 42 -8.24 -10.39 -2.21
C LEU A 42 -7.87 -11.06 -0.89
N ASP A 43 -7.11 -10.35 -0.05
CA ASP A 43 -6.82 -10.75 1.34
C ASP A 43 -7.21 -9.64 2.29
N CYS A 44 -8.23 -9.88 3.12
CA CYS A 44 -8.68 -8.95 4.14
C CYS A 44 -8.37 -9.48 5.54
N GLN A 45 -7.89 -8.59 6.40
CA GLN A 45 -7.55 -8.88 7.79
C GLN A 45 -8.22 -7.84 8.70
N GLY A 46 -8.42 -8.19 9.96
CA GLY A 46 -9.03 -7.30 10.94
C GLY A 46 -10.52 -7.08 10.74
N ALA A 47 -11.07 -6.13 11.49
CA ALA A 47 -12.48 -5.75 11.45
C ALA A 47 -12.65 -4.31 11.91
N GLY A 48 -13.73 -3.66 11.45
CA GLY A 48 -14.05 -2.27 11.80
C GLY A 48 -14.11 -1.36 10.58
N ALA A 49 -14.44 -0.09 10.81
CA ALA A 49 -14.57 0.93 9.78
C ALA A 49 -13.71 2.16 10.12
N PRO A 50 -13.33 2.95 9.11
CA PRO A 50 -13.45 2.67 7.68
C PRO A 50 -12.60 1.47 7.25
N THR A 51 -13.00 0.79 6.17
CA THR A 51 -12.16 -0.25 5.56
C THR A 51 -10.96 0.42 4.86
N VAL A 52 -9.76 -0.07 5.13
CA VAL A 52 -8.55 0.29 4.39
C VAL A 52 -8.43 -0.62 3.17
N PHE A 53 -8.20 -0.07 1.99
CA PHE A 53 -8.00 -0.83 0.76
C PHE A 53 -6.64 -0.51 0.15
N ILE A 54 -5.76 -1.50 0.12
CA ILE A 54 -4.37 -1.38 -0.36
C ILE A 54 -4.31 -1.68 -1.85
N ILE A 55 -3.72 -0.75 -2.62
CA ILE A 55 -3.44 -0.86 -4.05
C ILE A 55 -1.91 -0.98 -4.22
N PRO A 56 -1.38 -2.19 -4.47
CA PRO A 56 0.06 -2.42 -4.61
C PRO A 56 0.68 -1.73 -5.84
N GLY A 57 2.00 -1.60 -5.86
CA GLY A 57 2.78 -1.11 -7.00
C GLY A 57 2.84 -2.07 -8.19
N LYS A 58 3.44 -1.65 -9.33
CA LYS A 58 3.67 -2.50 -10.50
C LYS A 58 4.43 -3.77 -10.09
N GLY A 59 3.95 -4.94 -10.54
CA GLY A 59 4.56 -6.23 -10.24
C GLY A 59 4.49 -6.67 -8.78
N SER A 60 3.80 -5.87 -7.91
CA SER A 60 3.60 -6.20 -6.50
C SER A 60 2.18 -6.71 -6.26
N TYR A 61 1.99 -7.46 -5.18
CA TYR A 61 0.74 -8.13 -4.84
C TYR A 61 0.46 -8.07 -3.33
N ALA A 62 -0.72 -8.52 -2.91
CA ALA A 62 -1.23 -8.40 -1.55
C ALA A 62 -0.26 -8.93 -0.49
N GLU A 63 0.34 -10.09 -0.73
CA GLU A 63 1.21 -10.75 0.26
C GLU A 63 2.43 -9.91 0.67
N ALA A 64 2.94 -9.03 -0.23
CA ALA A 64 4.07 -8.16 0.06
C ALA A 64 3.84 -7.27 1.31
N TRP A 65 2.60 -6.94 1.62
CA TRP A 65 2.24 -6.13 2.78
C TRP A 65 2.24 -6.89 4.11
N ASN A 66 2.47 -8.20 4.06
CA ASN A 66 2.62 -9.09 5.22
C ASN A 66 4.09 -9.43 5.52
N PHE A 67 5.05 -8.89 4.74
CA PHE A 67 6.47 -9.13 4.88
C PHE A 67 7.21 -7.89 5.37
N VAL A 68 8.42 -8.10 5.88
CA VAL A 68 9.35 -7.04 6.31
C VAL A 68 10.77 -7.39 5.90
N VAL A 69 11.60 -6.37 5.74
CA VAL A 69 13.06 -6.51 5.82
C VAL A 69 13.42 -6.70 7.31
N PRO A 70 13.99 -7.84 7.71
CA PRO A 70 14.34 -8.08 9.12
C PRO A 70 15.27 -7.00 9.69
N PRO A 71 15.20 -6.71 11.01
CA PRO A 71 16.02 -5.64 11.63
C PRO A 71 17.54 -5.82 11.45
N ASN A 72 18.02 -7.05 11.33
CA ASN A 72 19.44 -7.43 11.15
C ASN A 72 19.80 -7.75 9.70
N ASP A 73 18.90 -7.52 8.76
CA ASP A 73 19.25 -7.71 7.34
C ASP A 73 20.28 -6.65 6.92
N PRO A 74 21.39 -7.07 6.24
CA PRO A 74 22.46 -6.17 5.82
C PRO A 74 22.01 -4.99 4.97
N ILE A 75 20.92 -5.11 4.21
CA ILE A 75 20.44 -4.02 3.36
C ILE A 75 20.00 -2.78 4.15
N ARG A 76 19.63 -2.93 5.43
CA ARG A 76 19.24 -1.79 6.27
C ARG A 76 20.37 -0.77 6.47
N SER A 77 21.62 -1.23 6.51
CA SER A 77 22.79 -0.36 6.61
C SER A 77 23.26 0.22 5.29
N SER A 78 22.74 -0.25 4.15
CA SER A 78 23.05 0.33 2.85
C SER A 78 22.50 1.76 2.74
N PRO A 79 23.26 2.71 2.19
CA PRO A 79 22.74 4.02 1.85
C PRO A 79 21.82 3.99 0.60
N TYR A 80 21.77 2.86 -0.10
CA TYR A 80 21.03 2.69 -1.34
C TYR A 80 19.85 1.73 -1.17
N ASP A 81 18.84 1.87 -2.03
CA ASP A 81 17.76 0.90 -2.15
C ASP A 81 18.24 -0.33 -2.93
N ILE A 82 18.40 -1.42 -2.23
CA ILE A 82 18.83 -2.72 -2.77
C ILE A 82 17.87 -3.83 -2.33
N ILE A 83 16.57 -3.53 -2.33
CA ILE A 83 15.53 -4.45 -1.83
C ILE A 83 15.58 -5.85 -2.44
N THR A 84 16.04 -6.00 -3.67
CA THR A 84 16.18 -7.29 -4.35
C THR A 84 17.20 -8.21 -3.68
N GLN A 85 18.06 -7.69 -2.80
CA GLN A 85 19.04 -8.45 -2.03
C GLN A 85 18.51 -8.81 -0.63
N ALA A 86 17.34 -8.32 -0.25
CA ALA A 86 16.77 -8.57 1.07
C ALA A 86 16.31 -10.02 1.23
N LYS A 87 16.41 -10.53 2.45
CA LYS A 87 15.75 -11.76 2.86
C LYS A 87 14.45 -11.41 3.58
N LEU A 88 13.41 -11.15 2.80
CA LEU A 88 12.11 -10.82 3.34
C LEU A 88 11.57 -11.93 4.25
N ALA A 89 10.91 -11.56 5.33
CA ALA A 89 10.27 -12.49 6.25
C ALA A 89 8.82 -12.04 6.54
N PRO A 90 7.87 -12.99 6.63
CA PRO A 90 6.53 -12.68 7.11
C PRO A 90 6.61 -12.20 8.57
N SER A 91 5.81 -11.19 8.91
CA SER A 91 5.86 -10.60 10.26
C SER A 91 4.49 -10.15 10.73
N PRO A 92 4.11 -10.42 11.98
CA PRO A 92 2.92 -9.84 12.60
C PRO A 92 3.03 -8.32 12.77
N ASP A 93 4.22 -7.75 12.62
CA ASP A 93 4.50 -6.32 12.68
C ASP A 93 4.69 -5.71 11.28
N ALA A 94 4.37 -6.44 10.20
CA ALA A 94 4.26 -5.90 8.86
C ALA A 94 3.11 -4.89 8.76
N ALA A 95 3.05 -4.12 7.67
CA ALA A 95 2.11 -3.00 7.56
C ALA A 95 0.64 -3.48 7.63
N GLN A 96 0.24 -4.47 6.84
CA GLN A 96 -1.16 -4.96 6.82
C GLN A 96 -1.58 -5.57 8.17
N PRO A 97 -0.84 -6.52 8.79
CA PRO A 97 -1.20 -7.05 10.11
C PRO A 97 -1.23 -6.00 11.22
N THR A 98 -0.42 -4.94 11.12
CA THR A 98 -0.43 -3.84 12.10
C THR A 98 -1.70 -3.01 11.99
N VAL A 99 -2.08 -2.60 10.79
CA VAL A 99 -3.34 -1.87 10.53
C VAL A 99 -4.56 -2.72 10.90
N ALA A 100 -4.50 -4.03 10.65
CA ALA A 100 -5.57 -4.99 10.97
C ALA A 100 -5.94 -5.06 12.45
N ARG A 101 -5.09 -4.58 13.35
CA ARG A 101 -5.38 -4.46 14.80
C ARG A 101 -6.33 -3.29 15.11
N THR A 102 -6.49 -2.36 14.17
CA THR A 102 -7.26 -1.12 14.36
C THR A 102 -8.54 -1.09 13.55
N THR A 103 -8.51 -1.61 12.32
CA THR A 103 -9.65 -1.62 11.39
C THR A 103 -9.56 -2.80 10.43
N GLN A 104 -10.59 -2.98 9.57
CA GLN A 104 -10.47 -3.91 8.45
C GLN A 104 -9.50 -3.34 7.41
N VAL A 105 -8.56 -4.17 6.95
CA VAL A 105 -7.63 -3.82 5.87
C VAL A 105 -7.58 -4.94 4.85
N CYS A 106 -7.73 -4.57 3.58
CA CYS A 106 -7.74 -5.48 2.44
C CYS A 106 -6.64 -5.11 1.45
N ALA A 107 -5.94 -6.10 0.93
CA ALA A 107 -5.01 -5.95 -0.18
C ALA A 107 -5.36 -6.94 -1.29
N TYR A 108 -5.09 -6.61 -2.54
CA TYR A 108 -5.46 -7.44 -3.68
C TYR A 108 -4.29 -7.65 -4.66
N ASP A 109 -4.42 -8.66 -5.49
CA ASP A 109 -3.50 -8.94 -6.58
C ASP A 109 -4.11 -8.46 -7.89
N ARG A 110 -3.44 -7.52 -8.58
CA ARG A 110 -3.79 -7.21 -9.97
C ARG A 110 -3.48 -8.40 -10.88
N PRO A 111 -4.12 -8.47 -12.07
CA PRO A 111 -3.72 -9.43 -13.09
C PRO A 111 -2.21 -9.40 -13.37
N ASN A 112 -1.61 -10.55 -13.60
CA ASN A 112 -0.22 -10.69 -14.04
C ASN A 112 0.85 -10.20 -13.04
N THR A 113 0.50 -10.02 -11.73
CA THR A 113 1.46 -9.55 -10.71
C THR A 113 2.04 -10.68 -9.85
N ARG A 114 1.25 -11.72 -9.57
CA ARG A 114 1.70 -12.84 -8.73
C ARG A 114 2.32 -13.94 -9.59
N PRO A 115 3.59 -14.32 -9.34
CA PRO A 115 4.29 -15.26 -10.23
C PRO A 115 3.80 -16.70 -10.11
N ASP A 116 3.27 -17.11 -8.94
CA ASP A 116 2.91 -18.50 -8.65
C ASP A 116 1.75 -18.63 -7.66
N GLY A 117 1.33 -19.86 -7.40
CA GLY A 117 0.29 -20.22 -6.43
C GLY A 117 -1.08 -20.49 -7.04
N PRO A 118 -1.98 -21.16 -6.28
CA PRO A 118 -3.29 -21.56 -6.74
C PRO A 118 -4.31 -20.41 -6.80
N ASP A 119 -4.06 -19.34 -6.06
CA ASP A 119 -4.98 -18.21 -5.87
C ASP A 119 -4.57 -16.99 -6.70
N ARG A 120 -4.08 -17.22 -7.93
CA ARG A 120 -3.70 -16.13 -8.84
C ARG A 120 -4.92 -15.45 -9.44
N SER A 121 -4.87 -14.12 -9.47
CA SER A 121 -5.81 -13.33 -10.27
C SER A 121 -5.77 -13.76 -11.74
N THR A 122 -6.93 -13.72 -12.41
CA THR A 122 -7.03 -14.08 -13.82
C THR A 122 -6.13 -13.19 -14.66
N GLU A 123 -5.22 -13.80 -15.41
CA GLU A 123 -4.34 -13.08 -16.33
C GLU A 123 -5.13 -12.39 -17.45
N VAL A 124 -4.62 -11.25 -17.90
CA VAL A 124 -5.17 -10.48 -19.01
C VAL A 124 -4.06 -10.12 -19.99
N PRO A 125 -4.39 -9.83 -21.26
CA PRO A 125 -3.40 -9.28 -22.20
C PRO A 125 -2.74 -8.03 -21.66
N GLN A 126 -1.43 -7.90 -21.87
CA GLN A 126 -0.64 -6.75 -21.47
C GLN A 126 -0.32 -5.87 -22.68
N PRO A 127 -0.18 -4.54 -22.53
CA PRO A 127 -0.30 -3.78 -21.28
C PRO A 127 -1.75 -3.62 -20.80
N HIS A 128 -1.90 -3.53 -19.47
CA HIS A 128 -3.18 -3.28 -18.81
C HIS A 128 -3.30 -1.78 -18.51
N GLY A 129 -4.43 -1.16 -18.84
CA GLY A 129 -4.60 0.29 -18.71
C GLY A 129 -5.12 0.69 -17.31
N VAL A 130 -4.72 1.86 -16.83
CA VAL A 130 -5.10 2.38 -15.51
C VAL A 130 -6.62 2.48 -15.30
N GLN A 131 -7.41 2.79 -16.36
CA GLN A 131 -8.87 2.80 -16.27
C GLN A 131 -9.41 1.40 -15.96
N GLN A 132 -8.84 0.37 -16.58
CA GLN A 132 -9.24 -1.02 -16.33
C GLN A 132 -8.86 -1.46 -14.91
N ASP A 133 -7.71 -0.98 -14.39
CA ASP A 133 -7.33 -1.21 -12.99
C ASP A 133 -8.33 -0.58 -12.02
N VAL A 134 -8.80 0.65 -12.30
CA VAL A 134 -9.85 1.30 -11.50
C VAL A 134 -11.16 0.51 -11.56
N ASP A 135 -11.58 0.09 -12.76
CA ASP A 135 -12.80 -0.70 -12.95
C ASP A 135 -12.71 -2.05 -12.20
N ASP A 136 -11.54 -2.67 -12.21
CA ASP A 136 -11.25 -3.91 -11.49
C ASP A 136 -11.34 -3.74 -9.97
N VAL A 137 -10.80 -2.65 -9.41
CA VAL A 137 -10.92 -2.32 -7.98
C VAL A 137 -12.39 -2.15 -7.60
N VAL A 138 -13.17 -1.39 -8.39
CA VAL A 138 -14.59 -1.16 -8.14
C VAL A 138 -15.39 -2.47 -8.21
N ALA A 139 -15.12 -3.31 -9.22
CA ALA A 139 -15.77 -4.61 -9.36
C ALA A 139 -15.42 -5.55 -8.21
N LEU A 140 -14.15 -5.57 -7.77
CA LEU A 140 -13.69 -6.39 -6.65
C LEU A 140 -14.34 -5.98 -5.33
N ILE A 141 -14.39 -4.68 -5.02
CA ILE A 141 -15.08 -4.13 -3.85
C ILE A 141 -16.54 -4.58 -3.83
N SER A 142 -17.21 -4.49 -4.97
CA SER A 142 -18.61 -4.92 -5.13
C SER A 142 -18.76 -6.43 -4.96
N ALA A 143 -17.92 -7.24 -5.61
CA ALA A 143 -17.96 -8.70 -5.55
C ALA A 143 -17.69 -9.24 -4.14
N ALA A 144 -16.77 -8.61 -3.41
CA ALA A 144 -16.44 -8.96 -2.03
C ALA A 144 -17.42 -8.33 -1.00
N GLN A 145 -18.37 -7.52 -1.44
CA GLN A 145 -19.36 -6.81 -0.60
C GLN A 145 -18.71 -6.01 0.52
N LEU A 146 -17.56 -5.35 0.22
CA LEU A 146 -16.85 -4.57 1.21
C LEU A 146 -17.61 -3.28 1.52
N PRO A 147 -17.76 -2.92 2.82
CA PRO A 147 -18.42 -1.68 3.19
C PRO A 147 -17.50 -0.47 2.95
N GLY A 148 -17.96 0.51 2.21
CA GLY A 148 -17.30 1.81 1.99
C GLY A 148 -17.97 2.95 2.77
N PRO A 149 -17.46 4.19 2.64
CA PRO A 149 -16.30 4.56 1.86
C PRO A 149 -14.97 4.10 2.48
N PHE A 150 -13.90 4.09 1.67
CA PHE A 150 -12.61 3.48 1.99
C PHE A 150 -11.52 4.50 2.28
N VAL A 151 -10.54 4.12 3.10
CA VAL A 151 -9.22 4.73 3.09
C VAL A 151 -8.36 3.94 2.09
N PHE A 152 -8.04 4.53 0.93
CA PHE A 152 -7.16 3.89 -0.04
C PHE A 152 -5.71 4.14 0.31
N VAL A 153 -4.91 3.06 0.30
CA VAL A 153 -3.46 3.09 0.48
C VAL A 153 -2.83 2.64 -0.81
N ALA A 154 -2.06 3.49 -1.46
CA ALA A 154 -1.56 3.24 -2.79
C ALA A 154 -0.04 3.38 -2.87
N HIS A 155 0.65 2.34 -3.34
CA HIS A 155 2.10 2.30 -3.50
C HIS A 155 2.50 2.40 -4.97
N SER A 156 3.53 3.22 -5.27
CA SER A 156 4.13 3.26 -6.62
C SER A 156 3.08 3.50 -7.72
N TYR A 157 3.02 2.64 -8.75
CA TYR A 157 1.99 2.68 -9.80
C TYR A 157 0.55 2.68 -9.25
N GLY A 158 0.31 2.02 -8.12
CA GLY A 158 -0.97 2.10 -7.42
C GLY A 158 -1.42 3.53 -7.12
N GLY A 159 -0.49 4.47 -7.06
CA GLY A 159 -0.74 5.91 -6.91
C GLY A 159 -1.62 6.47 -8.03
N LEU A 160 -1.31 6.16 -9.30
CA LEU A 160 -2.12 6.59 -10.44
C LEU A 160 -3.52 5.94 -10.45
N ILE A 161 -3.60 4.68 -9.99
CA ILE A 161 -4.90 3.98 -9.86
C ILE A 161 -5.76 4.66 -8.80
N ALA A 162 -5.20 4.93 -7.61
CA ALA A 162 -5.92 5.58 -6.53
C ALA A 162 -6.30 7.03 -6.86
N ASP A 163 -5.43 7.75 -7.55
CA ASP A 163 -5.68 9.12 -8.01
C ASP A 163 -6.85 9.16 -9.00
N LEU A 164 -6.81 8.35 -10.06
CA LEU A 164 -7.90 8.28 -11.04
C LEU A 164 -9.22 7.82 -10.39
N LEU A 165 -9.15 6.83 -9.49
CA LEU A 165 -10.32 6.36 -8.73
C LEU A 165 -10.89 7.49 -7.87
N ALA A 166 -10.06 8.23 -7.15
CA ALA A 166 -10.50 9.32 -6.29
C ALA A 166 -11.20 10.44 -7.07
N ARG A 167 -10.73 10.73 -8.28
CA ARG A 167 -11.32 11.74 -9.18
C ARG A 167 -12.63 11.27 -9.81
N THR A 168 -12.70 9.98 -10.18
CA THR A 168 -13.86 9.45 -10.94
C THR A 168 -14.91 8.80 -10.05
N ARG A 169 -14.55 8.34 -8.85
CA ARG A 169 -15.41 7.71 -7.86
C ARG A 169 -15.21 8.27 -6.45
N PRO A 170 -15.35 9.61 -6.28
CA PRO A 170 -15.18 10.24 -4.97
C PRO A 170 -16.14 9.70 -3.90
N ASP A 171 -17.26 9.11 -4.31
CA ASP A 171 -18.23 8.43 -3.43
C ASP A 171 -17.63 7.24 -2.66
N LEU A 172 -16.55 6.64 -3.17
CA LEU A 172 -15.86 5.52 -2.54
C LEU A 172 -14.71 5.94 -1.61
N VAL A 173 -14.31 7.22 -1.60
CA VAL A 173 -13.07 7.67 -0.96
C VAL A 173 -13.35 8.43 0.32
N ALA A 174 -12.92 7.87 1.45
CA ALA A 174 -12.93 8.52 2.76
C ALA A 174 -11.58 9.16 3.10
N GLY A 175 -10.46 8.63 2.57
CA GLY A 175 -9.12 9.12 2.81
C GLY A 175 -8.11 8.50 1.86
N LEU A 176 -6.91 9.10 1.78
CA LEU A 176 -5.83 8.69 0.88
C LEU A 176 -4.49 8.63 1.61
N VAL A 177 -3.77 7.51 1.48
CA VAL A 177 -2.37 7.35 1.91
C VAL A 177 -1.54 6.97 0.69
N MET A 178 -0.73 7.89 0.20
CA MET A 178 0.08 7.73 -1.00
C MET A 178 1.50 7.37 -0.59
N VAL A 179 1.90 6.10 -0.81
CA VAL A 179 3.17 5.53 -0.33
C VAL A 179 4.17 5.48 -1.48
N ASP A 180 5.09 6.41 -1.51
CA ASP A 180 6.09 6.62 -2.59
C ASP A 180 5.46 6.51 -3.98
N PRO A 181 4.38 7.30 -4.25
CA PRO A 181 3.50 7.08 -5.38
C PRO A 181 4.12 7.52 -6.70
N VAL A 182 3.69 6.88 -7.78
CA VAL A 182 3.72 7.49 -9.10
C VAL A 182 2.51 8.41 -9.23
N SER A 183 2.73 9.65 -9.66
CA SER A 183 1.68 10.65 -9.84
C SER A 183 1.74 11.31 -11.21
N GLU A 184 0.69 12.05 -11.57
CA GLU A 184 0.62 12.84 -12.79
C GLU A 184 1.69 13.93 -12.90
N PHE A 185 2.37 14.25 -11.80
CA PHE A 185 3.43 15.27 -11.76
C PHE A 185 4.81 14.74 -12.18
N MET A 186 4.98 13.41 -12.28
CA MET A 186 6.27 12.82 -12.64
C MET A 186 6.78 13.35 -13.99
N GLU A 187 5.94 13.39 -15.03
CA GLU A 187 6.36 13.91 -16.34
C GLU A 187 6.68 15.41 -16.32
N THR A 188 6.09 16.16 -15.38
CA THR A 188 6.37 17.61 -15.23
C THR A 188 7.77 17.87 -14.71
N VAL A 189 8.29 17.01 -13.82
CA VAL A 189 9.62 17.16 -13.23
C VAL A 189 10.72 16.47 -14.05
N GLY A 190 10.33 15.54 -14.91
CA GLY A 190 11.24 14.81 -15.79
C GLY A 190 11.59 15.57 -17.08
N SER A 191 12.76 15.25 -17.63
CA SER A 191 13.09 15.62 -19.00
C SER A 191 12.37 14.69 -19.98
N PRO A 192 12.20 15.09 -21.27
CA PRO A 192 11.63 14.20 -22.29
C PRO A 192 12.37 12.85 -22.43
N ALA A 193 13.70 12.85 -22.23
CA ALA A 193 14.49 11.61 -22.28
C ALA A 193 14.19 10.70 -21.07
N GLN A 194 14.06 11.28 -19.86
CA GLN A 194 13.68 10.53 -18.65
C GLN A 194 12.27 9.95 -18.78
N ASN A 195 11.31 10.75 -19.24
CA ASN A 195 9.92 10.29 -19.43
C ASN A 195 9.88 9.12 -20.42
N ALA A 196 10.59 9.23 -21.56
CA ALA A 196 10.63 8.18 -22.56
C ALA A 196 11.35 6.90 -22.08
N ALA A 197 12.41 7.03 -21.27
CA ALA A 197 13.08 5.88 -20.67
C ALA A 197 12.16 5.18 -19.68
N TRP A 198 11.49 5.93 -18.84
CA TRP A 198 10.57 5.41 -17.83
C TRP A 198 9.38 4.68 -18.47
N GLU A 199 8.81 5.23 -19.55
CA GLU A 199 7.78 4.53 -20.33
C GLU A 199 8.29 3.20 -20.89
N ARG A 200 9.49 3.17 -21.51
CA ARG A 200 10.10 1.91 -22.00
C ARG A 200 10.28 0.88 -20.86
N ASP A 201 10.75 1.32 -19.69
CA ASP A 201 10.99 0.44 -18.54
C ASP A 201 9.66 -0.10 -17.99
N SER A 202 8.62 0.73 -17.97
CA SER A 202 7.29 0.31 -17.49
C SER A 202 6.62 -0.71 -18.43
N MET A 203 6.95 -0.65 -19.72
CA MET A 203 6.50 -1.58 -20.75
C MET A 203 7.36 -2.83 -20.87
N THR A 204 8.48 -2.92 -20.13
CA THR A 204 9.36 -4.08 -20.13
C THR A 204 9.01 -5.00 -18.95
N PRO A 205 8.43 -6.18 -19.20
CA PRO A 205 8.12 -7.11 -18.13
C PRO A 205 9.40 -7.82 -17.66
N PRO A 206 9.53 -8.14 -16.35
CA PRO A 206 10.61 -8.99 -15.84
C PRO A 206 10.65 -10.37 -16.50
N GLU A 207 9.47 -10.98 -16.64
CA GLU A 207 9.27 -12.26 -17.33
C GLU A 207 8.14 -12.13 -18.36
N PRO A 208 8.12 -12.94 -19.42
CA PRO A 208 7.05 -12.92 -20.40
C PRO A 208 5.68 -13.17 -19.76
N GLY A 209 4.77 -12.22 -19.95
CA GLY A 209 3.42 -12.27 -19.40
C GLY A 209 3.23 -11.50 -18.09
N ASP A 210 4.30 -11.02 -17.47
CA ASP A 210 4.20 -10.14 -16.29
C ASP A 210 3.57 -8.78 -16.63
N GLU A 211 3.11 -8.09 -15.59
CA GLU A 211 2.44 -6.80 -15.68
C GLU A 211 3.32 -5.75 -16.39
N THR A 212 2.72 -5.11 -17.40
CA THR A 212 3.29 -3.92 -18.05
C THR A 212 2.28 -2.77 -18.00
N VAL A 213 2.79 -1.53 -17.99
CA VAL A 213 1.97 -0.34 -17.77
C VAL A 213 2.29 0.73 -18.82
N LEU A 214 1.25 1.36 -19.39
CA LEU A 214 1.33 2.56 -20.22
C LEU A 214 1.30 3.79 -19.31
N LEU A 215 2.46 4.21 -18.80
CA LEU A 215 2.55 5.30 -17.82
C LEU A 215 2.10 6.65 -18.40
N GLY A 216 2.51 6.98 -19.62
CA GLY A 216 2.11 8.21 -20.29
C GLY A 216 0.59 8.30 -20.49
N ASP A 217 -0.04 7.19 -20.93
CA ASP A 217 -1.50 7.14 -21.07
C ASP A 217 -2.19 7.25 -19.69
N ALA A 218 -1.65 6.59 -18.65
CA ALA A 218 -2.19 6.67 -17.30
C ALA A 218 -2.12 8.09 -16.73
N ILE A 219 -0.97 8.76 -16.88
CA ILE A 219 -0.76 10.15 -16.46
C ILE A 219 -1.73 11.08 -17.22
N ALA A 220 -1.85 10.92 -18.53
CA ALA A 220 -2.76 11.73 -19.34
C ALA A 220 -4.22 11.57 -18.92
N LEU A 221 -4.65 10.35 -18.55
CA LEU A 221 -6.01 10.11 -18.02
C LEU A 221 -6.23 10.83 -16.70
N VAL A 222 -5.28 10.75 -15.75
CA VAL A 222 -5.36 11.44 -14.47
C VAL A 222 -5.40 12.95 -14.64
N GLN A 223 -4.54 13.51 -15.48
CA GLN A 223 -4.49 14.96 -15.77
C GLN A 223 -5.79 15.51 -16.37
N ASN A 224 -6.51 14.70 -17.14
CA ASN A 224 -7.79 15.08 -17.76
C ASN A 224 -9.03 14.69 -16.92
N ALA A 225 -8.84 14.05 -15.77
CA ALA A 225 -9.93 13.66 -14.87
C ALA A 225 -10.42 14.87 -14.04
N PRO A 226 -11.59 14.75 -13.38
CA PRO A 226 -12.08 15.77 -12.44
C PRO A 226 -11.08 16.10 -11.33
N PRO A 227 -11.24 17.22 -10.61
CA PRO A 227 -10.38 17.54 -9.47
C PRO A 227 -10.41 16.46 -8.37
N LEU A 228 -9.31 16.33 -7.63
CA LEU A 228 -9.23 15.47 -6.44
C LEU A 228 -10.26 15.88 -5.38
N PRO A 229 -10.88 14.93 -4.68
CA PRO A 229 -11.77 15.24 -3.56
C PRO A 229 -10.96 15.77 -2.36
N HIS A 230 -11.61 16.63 -1.54
CA HIS A 230 -11.04 17.06 -0.28
C HIS A 230 -11.34 16.05 0.82
N VAL A 231 -10.40 15.16 1.08
CA VAL A 231 -10.47 14.12 2.12
C VAL A 231 -9.18 14.12 2.94
N PRO A 232 -9.17 13.56 4.17
CA PRO A 232 -7.93 13.32 4.89
C PRO A 232 -6.91 12.58 4.00
N ALA A 233 -5.69 13.12 3.87
CA ALA A 233 -4.68 12.54 2.99
C ALA A 233 -3.26 12.76 3.53
N ILE A 234 -2.33 11.88 3.12
CA ILE A 234 -0.89 12.00 3.36
C ILE A 234 -0.12 11.43 2.18
N VAL A 235 1.03 12.04 1.87
CA VAL A 235 2.01 11.50 0.92
C VAL A 235 3.25 11.11 1.68
N LEU A 236 3.78 9.93 1.44
CA LEU A 236 4.98 9.39 2.06
C LEU A 236 6.03 9.15 0.99
N SER A 237 7.28 9.54 1.24
CA SER A 237 8.41 9.35 0.32
C SER A 237 9.52 8.55 0.96
N SER A 238 10.20 7.73 0.16
CA SER A 238 11.44 7.06 0.53
C SER A 238 12.64 8.05 0.55
N ASP A 239 13.72 7.70 1.25
CA ASP A 239 14.96 8.50 1.26
C ASP A 239 16.17 7.77 0.66
N LYS A 240 16.03 6.47 0.38
CA LYS A 240 17.06 5.68 -0.33
C LYS A 240 16.69 5.54 -1.80
N PHE A 241 17.71 5.63 -2.64
CA PHE A 241 17.58 5.49 -4.08
C PHE A 241 18.60 4.47 -4.61
N ALA A 242 18.51 4.17 -5.90
CA ALA A 242 19.46 3.25 -6.54
C ALA A 242 20.91 3.74 -6.38
N ALA A 243 21.85 2.81 -6.33
CA ALA A 243 23.28 3.13 -6.28
C ALA A 243 23.72 3.91 -7.53
N PRO A 244 24.64 4.88 -7.41
CA PRO A 244 25.04 5.74 -8.53
C PRO A 244 25.47 4.99 -9.79
N GLU A 245 26.11 3.85 -9.64
CA GLU A 245 26.55 2.99 -10.74
C GLU A 245 25.40 2.31 -11.51
N ALA A 246 24.22 2.25 -10.92
CA ALA A 246 23.02 1.72 -11.56
C ALA A 246 22.22 2.80 -12.29
N LEU A 247 22.62 4.07 -12.15
CA LEU A 247 21.89 5.22 -12.70
C LEU A 247 22.52 5.71 -14.01
N THR A 248 21.66 6.10 -14.91
CA THR A 248 22.01 6.80 -16.15
C THR A 248 21.40 8.20 -16.15
N PRO A 249 21.81 9.12 -17.05
CA PRO A 249 21.15 10.42 -17.16
C PRO A 249 19.66 10.35 -17.54
N GLU A 250 19.19 9.19 -18.00
CA GLU A 250 17.79 8.95 -18.35
C GLU A 250 16.94 8.51 -17.13
N ASN A 251 17.54 8.19 -15.99
CA ASN A 251 16.78 7.90 -14.77
C ASN A 251 16.34 9.20 -14.09
N TYR A 252 15.18 9.17 -13.48
CA TYR A 252 14.80 10.22 -12.53
C TYR A 252 15.77 10.25 -11.34
N THR A 253 15.96 11.40 -10.77
CA THR A 253 16.68 11.58 -9.52
C THR A 253 15.72 11.49 -8.34
N LEU A 254 16.22 11.13 -7.16
CA LEU A 254 15.43 11.14 -5.92
C LEU A 254 14.80 12.53 -5.66
N ALA A 255 15.54 13.61 -5.96
CA ALA A 255 15.03 14.98 -5.80
C ALA A 255 13.83 15.27 -6.72
N GLN A 256 13.83 14.75 -7.96
CA GLN A 256 12.68 14.89 -8.87
C GLN A 256 11.48 14.08 -8.37
N ILE A 257 11.70 12.87 -7.85
CA ILE A 257 10.64 12.05 -7.24
C ILE A 257 10.02 12.80 -6.04
N HIS A 258 10.84 13.31 -5.14
CA HIS A 258 10.35 14.12 -4.01
C HIS A 258 9.58 15.35 -4.49
N GLN A 259 10.07 16.06 -5.52
CA GLN A 259 9.37 17.21 -6.08
C GLN A 259 8.00 16.83 -6.63
N ALA A 260 7.87 15.71 -7.35
CA ALA A 260 6.57 15.23 -7.83
C ALA A 260 5.63 14.87 -6.67
N ASN A 261 6.16 14.23 -5.62
CA ASN A 261 5.40 13.90 -4.41
C ASN A 261 4.98 15.14 -3.61
N ASP A 262 5.81 16.19 -3.57
CA ASP A 262 5.45 17.49 -2.98
C ASP A 262 4.31 18.16 -3.76
N MET A 263 4.33 18.08 -5.10
CA MET A 263 3.27 18.59 -5.94
C MET A 263 1.95 17.83 -5.73
N LEU A 264 2.00 16.50 -5.63
CA LEU A 264 0.84 15.68 -5.30
C LEU A 264 0.29 16.02 -3.91
N ALA A 265 1.17 16.16 -2.90
CA ALA A 265 0.77 16.54 -1.56
C ALA A 265 0.07 17.91 -1.55
N ALA A 266 0.59 18.88 -2.29
CA ALA A 266 -0.05 20.19 -2.44
C ALA A 266 -1.42 20.09 -3.13
N ALA A 267 -1.57 19.25 -4.16
CA ALA A 267 -2.86 19.01 -4.83
C ALA A 267 -3.89 18.34 -3.92
N LEU A 268 -3.44 17.48 -3.00
CA LEU A 268 -4.27 16.85 -1.96
C LEU A 268 -4.53 17.75 -0.75
N GLY A 269 -3.90 18.93 -0.67
CA GLY A 269 -3.99 19.83 0.48
C GLY A 269 -3.31 19.30 1.74
N THR A 270 -2.26 18.49 1.59
CA THR A 270 -1.53 17.83 2.67
C THR A 270 0.00 18.05 2.56
N THR A 271 0.77 17.27 3.28
CA THR A 271 2.25 17.29 3.28
C THR A 271 2.82 15.98 2.76
N ASN A 272 4.01 16.06 2.16
CA ASN A 272 4.86 14.92 1.87
C ASN A 272 5.80 14.67 3.05
N VAL A 273 5.82 13.44 3.57
CA VAL A 273 6.67 13.06 4.71
C VAL A 273 7.67 12.02 4.27
N VAL A 274 8.96 12.35 4.43
CA VAL A 274 10.06 11.46 4.03
C VAL A 274 10.40 10.49 5.17
N ALA A 275 10.43 9.19 4.87
CA ALA A 275 10.80 8.14 5.81
C ALA A 275 12.31 7.90 5.81
N ASN A 276 12.99 8.17 6.93
CA ASN A 276 14.42 7.95 7.05
C ASN A 276 14.78 6.45 6.98
N GLY A 277 15.73 6.10 6.12
CA GLY A 277 16.25 4.73 5.99
C GLY A 277 15.38 3.81 5.14
N SER A 278 14.41 4.34 4.42
CA SER A 278 13.49 3.57 3.60
C SER A 278 13.85 3.64 2.12
N GLY A 279 13.89 2.49 1.44
CA GLY A 279 13.80 2.42 -0.02
C GLY A 279 12.35 2.51 -0.50
N HIS A 280 12.18 2.42 -1.83
CA HIS A 280 10.89 2.54 -2.52
C HIS A 280 9.78 1.64 -1.94
N ASN A 281 10.10 0.40 -1.57
CA ASN A 281 9.14 -0.50 -0.94
C ASN A 281 9.01 -0.21 0.57
N MET A 282 8.50 0.98 0.91
CA MET A 282 8.43 1.51 2.27
C MET A 282 7.75 0.56 3.25
N MET A 283 6.71 -0.16 2.82
CA MET A 283 5.99 -1.13 3.64
C MET A 283 6.87 -2.31 4.08
N LEU A 284 7.98 -2.58 3.36
CA LEU A 284 8.96 -3.62 3.71
C LEU A 284 10.09 -3.09 4.59
N TYR A 285 10.57 -1.86 4.34
CA TYR A 285 11.65 -1.21 5.08
C TYR A 285 11.16 -0.66 6.42
N GLU A 286 10.09 0.13 6.39
CA GLU A 286 9.55 0.86 7.53
C GLU A 286 8.04 0.58 7.74
N PRO A 287 7.67 -0.71 7.98
CA PRO A 287 6.28 -1.13 8.08
C PRO A 287 5.50 -0.40 9.16
N LYS A 288 6.16 -0.09 10.31
CA LYS A 288 5.53 0.66 11.40
C LYS A 288 5.22 2.09 10.99
N PHE A 289 6.14 2.77 10.31
CA PHE A 289 5.94 4.14 9.83
C PHE A 289 4.76 4.20 8.85
N VAL A 290 4.70 3.27 7.90
CA VAL A 290 3.58 3.19 6.95
C VAL A 290 2.27 2.89 7.68
N ALA A 291 2.25 1.91 8.58
CA ALA A 291 1.05 1.56 9.34
C ALA A 291 0.55 2.68 10.24
N ASP A 292 1.43 3.40 10.93
CA ASP A 292 1.07 4.53 11.78
C ASP A 292 0.38 5.64 10.97
N ASN A 293 0.91 6.00 9.80
CA ASN A 293 0.29 7.00 8.92
C ASN A 293 -1.06 6.54 8.36
N ILE A 294 -1.22 5.25 8.05
CA ILE A 294 -2.52 4.70 7.66
C ILE A 294 -3.53 4.84 8.81
N ILE A 295 -3.14 4.47 10.03
CA ILE A 295 -3.98 4.55 11.22
C ILE A 295 -4.36 5.99 11.53
N ASP A 296 -3.44 6.94 11.38
CA ASP A 296 -3.70 8.37 11.58
C ASP A 296 -4.77 8.89 10.61
N ILE A 297 -4.74 8.48 9.33
CA ILE A 297 -5.79 8.83 8.36
C ILE A 297 -7.12 8.14 8.72
N VAL A 298 -7.10 6.86 9.12
CA VAL A 298 -8.29 6.16 9.61
C VAL A 298 -8.93 6.92 10.78
N ASP A 299 -8.13 7.39 11.72
CA ASP A 299 -8.62 8.11 12.90
C ASP A 299 -9.15 9.50 12.54
N GLN A 300 -8.56 10.21 11.57
CA GLN A 300 -9.10 11.46 11.04
C GLN A 300 -10.46 11.25 10.38
N VAL A 301 -10.61 10.20 9.57
CA VAL A 301 -11.90 9.82 8.94
C VAL A 301 -12.98 9.49 9.98
N ARG A 302 -12.63 8.91 11.11
CA ARG A 302 -13.57 8.61 12.20
C ARG A 302 -14.04 9.84 12.98
N GLN A 303 -13.28 10.93 12.91
CA GLN A 303 -13.57 12.19 13.63
C GLN A 303 -14.39 13.18 12.80
N GLY A 304 -14.36 13.08 11.48
CA GLY A 304 -15.10 13.92 10.52
C GLY A 304 -16.46 13.38 10.22
#